data_f17e1977f4ecd626ae5ab886926fafd0
#
_entry.id   f17e1977f4ecd626ae5ab886926fafd0
#
_cell.length_a   1.000
_cell.length_b   1.000
_cell.length_c   1.000
_cell.angle_alpha   90.00
_cell.angle_beta   90.00
_cell.angle_gamma   90.00
#
_symmetry.space_group_name_H-M   'P 1'
#
loop_
_entity.id
_entity.type
_entity.pdbx_description
1 polymer ?
#
loop_
_entity_poly.entity_id
_entity_poly.type
_entity_poly.pdbx_seq_one_letter_code
_entity_poly.pdbx_strand_id
1 'polypeptide(L)'
;MNSFLKDVRYALRQLTRAPGFAATVIVTLALGIGANTAIFTIFDQVLLRMMPVQNAKELVRFEWIGGFSGSMSSFGGDSQNLHNYFSYPMYKDLRDKNTVFSGMVAAVRGGVGVSWHDQAENKDAEIVSGNYFNMLGLHPALGRLFTETDNTAKNANPVVVLAYDYWKTHFNAAPDVVGKTLLINGHPFTIVGVGPEGFHSAIDRYAPGVFLPISMTDIAMPWTASRDDLNNHQSLWLTLIARLKPGVTREQAEASLGPLWYSLRAEELKG
;
A
#
# COMPACT_ATOMS: atom_id res chain seq x y z
N MET A 1 51.53 -3.82 -25.00
CA MET A 1 50.18 -3.70 -25.59
C MET A 1 49.94 -4.59 -26.83
N ASN A 2 50.96 -4.97 -27.57
CA ASN A 2 50.82 -5.79 -28.79
C ASN A 2 50.60 -7.31 -28.55
N SER A 3 50.90 -7.85 -27.37
CA SER A 3 50.71 -9.28 -27.05
C SER A 3 49.23 -9.61 -26.83
N PHE A 4 48.52 -8.82 -26.04
CA PHE A 4 47.10 -9.03 -25.72
C PHE A 4 46.19 -9.07 -26.97
N LEU A 5 46.42 -8.16 -27.94
CA LEU A 5 45.67 -8.12 -29.20
C LEU A 5 45.97 -9.36 -30.09
N LYS A 6 47.20 -9.90 -30.04
CA LYS A 6 47.55 -11.14 -30.76
C LYS A 6 46.87 -12.36 -30.11
N ASP A 7 46.82 -12.40 -28.79
CA ASP A 7 46.18 -13.49 -28.03
C ASP A 7 44.65 -13.52 -28.24
N VAL A 8 44.00 -12.36 -28.24
CA VAL A 8 42.57 -12.23 -28.57
C VAL A 8 42.27 -12.68 -30.01
N ARG A 9 43.13 -12.29 -30.98
CA ARG A 9 42.95 -12.68 -32.38
C ARG A 9 43.18 -14.19 -32.59
N TYR A 10 44.10 -14.78 -31.84
CA TYR A 10 44.33 -16.21 -31.86
C TYR A 10 43.16 -16.98 -31.25
N ALA A 11 42.64 -16.53 -30.11
CA ALA A 11 41.47 -17.12 -29.45
C ALA A 11 40.23 -17.10 -30.36
N LEU A 12 39.93 -15.97 -31.00
CA LEU A 12 38.83 -15.84 -31.96
C LEU A 12 38.96 -16.79 -33.13
N ARG A 13 40.20 -16.97 -33.66
CA ARG A 13 40.47 -17.90 -34.75
C ARG A 13 40.33 -19.36 -34.35
N GLN A 14 40.61 -19.70 -33.09
CA GLN A 14 40.40 -21.03 -32.54
C GLN A 14 38.88 -21.33 -32.39
N LEU A 15 38.11 -20.39 -31.89
CA LEU A 15 36.65 -20.49 -31.74
C LEU A 15 35.95 -20.71 -33.10
N THR A 16 36.41 -20.07 -34.18
CA THR A 16 35.84 -20.26 -35.52
C THR A 16 36.22 -21.61 -36.14
N ARG A 17 37.28 -22.26 -35.67
CA ARG A 17 37.71 -23.59 -36.16
C ARG A 17 37.00 -24.76 -35.45
N ALA A 18 36.40 -24.51 -34.28
CA ALA A 18 35.64 -25.50 -33.52
C ALA A 18 34.23 -25.01 -33.19
N PRO A 19 33.33 -24.90 -34.21
CA PRO A 19 32.03 -24.24 -34.05
C PRO A 19 31.11 -24.95 -33.03
N GLY A 20 31.17 -26.27 -32.92
CA GLY A 20 30.42 -27.04 -31.93
C GLY A 20 30.82 -26.69 -30.47
N PHE A 21 32.14 -26.64 -30.22
CA PHE A 21 32.66 -26.23 -28.91
C PHE A 21 32.28 -24.78 -28.57
N ALA A 22 32.46 -23.88 -29.55
CA ALA A 22 32.08 -22.46 -29.35
C ALA A 22 30.60 -22.30 -29.05
N ALA A 23 29.72 -23.01 -29.76
CA ALA A 23 28.27 -22.99 -29.49
C ALA A 23 27.94 -23.51 -28.09
N THR A 24 28.54 -24.61 -27.66
CA THR A 24 28.32 -25.16 -26.32
C THR A 24 28.74 -24.15 -25.23
N VAL A 25 29.92 -23.54 -25.37
CA VAL A 25 30.41 -22.54 -24.41
C VAL A 25 29.48 -21.31 -24.36
N ILE A 26 29.09 -20.80 -25.54
CA ILE A 26 28.19 -19.64 -25.62
C ILE A 26 26.83 -19.94 -24.98
N VAL A 27 26.25 -21.09 -25.28
CA VAL A 27 24.95 -21.49 -24.70
C VAL A 27 25.05 -21.67 -23.18
N THR A 28 26.10 -22.30 -22.66
CA THR A 28 26.33 -22.49 -21.24
C THR A 28 26.50 -21.15 -20.51
N LEU A 29 27.30 -20.23 -21.07
CA LEU A 29 27.50 -18.90 -20.51
C LEU A 29 26.20 -18.06 -20.59
N ALA A 30 25.49 -18.12 -21.71
CA ALA A 30 24.23 -17.40 -21.88
C ALA A 30 23.17 -17.88 -20.90
N LEU A 31 23.05 -19.18 -20.66
CA LEU A 31 22.16 -19.76 -19.66
C LEU A 31 22.60 -19.36 -18.25
N GLY A 32 23.86 -19.43 -17.89
CA GLY A 32 24.36 -19.07 -16.58
C GLY A 32 24.16 -17.57 -16.26
N ILE A 33 24.52 -16.70 -17.21
CA ILE A 33 24.35 -15.26 -17.06
C ILE A 33 22.85 -14.89 -17.09
N GLY A 34 22.09 -15.47 -18.03
CA GLY A 34 20.67 -15.22 -18.20
C GLY A 34 19.85 -15.63 -16.98
N ALA A 35 20.10 -16.80 -16.41
CA ALA A 35 19.43 -17.27 -15.19
C ALA A 35 19.76 -16.37 -14.00
N ASN A 36 21.05 -16.04 -13.79
CA ASN A 36 21.43 -15.12 -12.70
C ASN A 36 20.82 -13.72 -12.88
N THR A 37 20.81 -13.19 -14.09
CA THR A 37 20.22 -11.87 -14.38
C THR A 37 18.72 -11.90 -14.14
N ALA A 38 18.01 -12.95 -14.59
CA ALA A 38 16.58 -13.09 -14.36
C ALA A 38 16.24 -13.17 -12.86
N ILE A 39 16.97 -14.01 -12.10
CA ILE A 39 16.80 -14.13 -10.65
C ILE A 39 17.08 -12.80 -9.97
N PHE A 40 18.15 -12.11 -10.34
CA PHE A 40 18.52 -10.82 -9.75
C PHE A 40 17.49 -9.73 -10.10
N THR A 41 16.94 -9.73 -11.32
CA THR A 41 15.88 -8.80 -11.71
C THR A 41 14.60 -9.03 -10.91
N ILE A 42 14.20 -10.29 -10.68
CA ILE A 42 13.05 -10.63 -9.84
C ILE A 42 13.33 -10.21 -8.39
N PHE A 43 14.52 -10.48 -7.89
CA PHE A 43 14.93 -10.11 -6.52
C PHE A 43 14.95 -8.59 -6.34
N ASP A 44 15.46 -7.83 -7.31
CA ASP A 44 15.46 -6.37 -7.32
C ASP A 44 14.03 -5.81 -7.34
N GLN A 45 13.16 -6.33 -8.21
CA GLN A 45 11.78 -5.88 -8.32
C GLN A 45 10.93 -6.19 -7.08
N VAL A 46 11.17 -7.33 -6.43
CA VAL A 46 10.34 -7.80 -5.30
C VAL A 46 10.88 -7.34 -3.95
N LEU A 47 12.21 -7.26 -3.78
CA LEU A 47 12.83 -7.03 -2.48
C LEU A 47 13.57 -5.69 -2.36
N LEU A 48 14.10 -5.14 -3.45
CA LEU A 48 14.93 -3.93 -3.41
C LEU A 48 14.20 -2.67 -3.89
N ARG A 49 13.14 -2.78 -4.68
CA ARG A 49 12.33 -1.60 -4.99
C ARG A 49 11.66 -1.12 -3.73
N MET A 50 12.21 -0.10 -3.14
CA MET A 50 11.54 0.66 -2.08
C MET A 50 10.22 1.17 -2.65
N MET A 51 9.14 1.06 -1.87
CA MET A 51 7.89 1.74 -2.18
C MET A 51 8.21 3.21 -2.52
N PRO A 52 7.59 3.82 -3.54
CA PRO A 52 7.83 5.20 -3.93
C PRO A 52 7.24 6.18 -2.89
N VAL A 53 7.54 5.94 -1.61
CA VAL A 53 7.12 6.77 -0.48
C VAL A 53 8.31 7.56 0.04
N GLN A 54 8.06 8.80 0.45
CA GLN A 54 9.09 9.65 0.99
C GLN A 54 9.63 9.07 2.31
N ASN A 55 10.98 8.98 2.45
CA ASN A 55 11.66 8.55 3.68
C ASN A 55 11.09 7.23 4.26
N ALA A 56 11.00 6.18 3.48
CA ALA A 56 10.41 4.89 3.89
C ALA A 56 10.99 4.33 5.22
N LYS A 57 12.25 4.66 5.55
CA LYS A 57 12.91 4.22 6.81
C LYS A 57 12.31 4.85 8.08
N GLU A 58 11.61 5.98 7.95
CA GLU A 58 10.93 6.64 9.07
C GLU A 58 9.52 6.08 9.31
N LEU A 59 9.01 5.23 8.41
CA LEU A 59 7.70 4.63 8.55
C LEU A 59 7.76 3.45 9.51
N VAL A 60 6.81 3.42 10.43
CA VAL A 60 6.60 2.33 11.39
C VAL A 60 5.16 1.86 11.33
N ARG A 61 4.98 0.54 11.39
CA ARG A 61 3.67 -0.10 11.53
C ARG A 61 3.42 -0.39 13.00
N PHE A 62 2.19 -0.24 13.42
CA PHE A 62 1.77 -0.48 14.80
C PHE A 62 1.38 -1.93 15.02
N GLU A 63 1.82 -2.46 16.14
CA GLU A 63 1.37 -3.72 16.72
C GLU A 63 1.19 -3.51 18.22
N TRP A 64 0.20 -4.19 18.82
CA TRP A 64 -0.02 -4.13 20.26
C TRP A 64 0.22 -5.50 20.89
N ILE A 65 0.57 -5.52 22.18
CA ILE A 65 0.83 -6.73 22.95
C ILE A 65 -0.22 -6.83 24.04
N GLY A 66 -0.77 -8.02 24.24
CA GLY A 66 -1.73 -8.30 25.31
C GLY A 66 -3.05 -8.88 24.82
N GLY A 67 -3.99 -9.12 25.75
CA GLY A 67 -5.33 -9.61 25.44
C GLY A 67 -6.25 -8.49 24.95
N PHE A 68 -7.22 -8.85 24.13
CA PHE A 68 -8.27 -7.97 23.65
C PHE A 68 -9.64 -8.62 23.84
N SER A 69 -10.63 -7.82 24.29
CA SER A 69 -12.04 -8.19 24.28
C SER A 69 -12.78 -7.24 23.32
N GLY A 70 -13.37 -7.78 22.27
CA GLY A 70 -14.06 -7.02 21.23
C GLY A 70 -14.20 -7.83 19.96
N SER A 71 -14.65 -7.20 18.89
CA SER A 71 -14.75 -7.81 17.57
C SER A 71 -13.56 -7.43 16.70
N MET A 72 -12.96 -8.41 16.04
CA MET A 72 -11.91 -8.19 15.05
C MET A 72 -12.42 -8.58 13.67
N SER A 73 -12.15 -7.73 12.67
CA SER A 73 -12.43 -8.02 11.28
C SER A 73 -11.12 -7.94 10.51
N SER A 74 -10.56 -9.11 10.15
CA SER A 74 -9.42 -9.18 9.25
C SER A 74 -9.93 -9.42 7.83
N PHE A 75 -9.63 -8.52 6.91
CA PHE A 75 -9.90 -8.69 5.49
C PHE A 75 -8.62 -9.09 4.75
N GLY A 76 -8.53 -10.35 4.33
CA GLY A 76 -7.42 -10.83 3.49
C GLY A 76 -6.04 -10.76 4.14
N GLY A 77 -5.97 -10.41 5.43
CA GLY A 77 -4.74 -10.36 6.19
C GLY A 77 -4.44 -11.69 6.87
N ASP A 78 -3.24 -11.80 7.40
CA ASP A 78 -2.78 -12.94 8.18
C ASP A 78 -3.67 -13.09 9.42
N SER A 79 -4.58 -14.06 9.39
CA SER A 79 -5.46 -14.40 10.52
C SER A 79 -4.67 -14.88 11.76
N GLN A 80 -3.37 -15.04 11.64
CA GLN A 80 -2.47 -15.45 12.73
C GLN A 80 -1.90 -14.24 13.50
N ASN A 81 -1.97 -13.02 12.96
CA ASN A 81 -1.45 -11.82 13.62
C ASN A 81 -2.52 -10.76 13.82
N LEU A 82 -3.41 -11.00 14.81
CA LEU A 82 -4.51 -10.10 15.14
C LEU A 82 -4.06 -8.83 15.89
N HIS A 83 -2.80 -8.77 16.33
CA HIS A 83 -2.24 -7.67 17.15
C HIS A 83 -1.94 -6.38 16.36
N ASN A 84 -2.22 -6.33 15.08
CA ASN A 84 -1.94 -5.18 14.22
C ASN A 84 -3.21 -4.44 13.75
N TYR A 85 -4.38 -4.76 14.33
CA TYR A 85 -5.62 -4.07 14.02
C TYR A 85 -6.02 -3.12 15.15
N PHE A 86 -6.54 -1.96 14.75
CA PHE A 86 -6.96 -0.87 15.62
C PHE A 86 -8.36 -0.40 15.24
N SER A 87 -9.09 0.20 16.17
CA SER A 87 -10.36 0.85 15.87
C SER A 87 -10.12 2.25 15.28
N TYR A 88 -11.11 2.79 14.61
CA TYR A 88 -11.03 4.15 14.07
C TYR A 88 -10.95 5.23 15.18
N PRO A 89 -11.68 5.12 16.30
CA PRO A 89 -11.46 6.00 17.43
C PRO A 89 -10.05 5.93 18.02
N MET A 90 -9.47 4.71 18.19
CA MET A 90 -8.07 4.55 18.62
C MET A 90 -7.10 5.24 17.68
N TYR A 91 -7.32 5.12 16.35
CA TYR A 91 -6.50 5.83 15.36
C TYR A 91 -6.53 7.34 15.62
N LYS A 92 -7.71 7.94 15.79
CA LYS A 92 -7.86 9.38 16.06
C LYS A 92 -7.12 9.78 17.34
N ASP A 93 -7.33 9.04 18.42
CA ASP A 93 -6.70 9.30 19.70
C ASP A 93 -5.16 9.21 19.63
N LEU A 94 -4.62 8.15 19.02
CA LEU A 94 -3.19 7.99 18.86
C LEU A 94 -2.60 9.07 17.94
N ARG A 95 -3.28 9.42 16.84
CA ARG A 95 -2.87 10.47 15.92
C ARG A 95 -2.81 11.84 16.62
N ASP A 96 -3.82 12.17 17.40
CA ASP A 96 -3.98 13.51 17.96
C ASP A 96 -3.21 13.72 19.28
N LYS A 97 -3.01 12.64 20.05
CA LYS A 97 -2.34 12.71 21.38
C LYS A 97 -0.86 12.34 21.37
N ASN A 98 -0.33 11.78 20.26
CA ASN A 98 1.11 11.43 20.21
C ASN A 98 2.01 12.65 20.09
N THR A 99 3.26 12.50 20.54
CA THR A 99 4.31 13.55 20.47
C THR A 99 5.51 13.17 19.62
N VAL A 100 5.59 11.90 19.17
CA VAL A 100 6.79 11.31 18.55
C VAL A 100 6.66 11.10 17.04
N PHE A 101 5.43 11.18 16.49
CA PHE A 101 5.20 11.07 15.05
C PHE A 101 4.91 12.42 14.41
N SER A 102 5.35 12.59 13.18
CA SER A 102 5.02 13.73 12.34
C SER A 102 3.70 13.55 11.58
N GLY A 103 3.22 12.32 11.46
CA GLY A 103 1.95 11.96 10.85
C GLY A 103 1.61 10.50 11.09
N MET A 104 0.33 10.18 11.08
CA MET A 104 -0.22 8.83 11.23
C MET A 104 -1.37 8.65 10.26
N VAL A 105 -1.47 7.48 9.65
CA VAL A 105 -2.55 7.08 8.74
C VAL A 105 -3.12 5.74 9.13
N ALA A 106 -4.37 5.55 8.76
CA ALA A 106 -5.08 4.30 8.90
C ALA A 106 -5.51 3.79 7.54
N ALA A 107 -5.42 2.48 7.34
CA ALA A 107 -5.87 1.84 6.12
C ALA A 107 -6.35 0.41 6.39
N VAL A 108 -7.21 -0.08 5.50
CA VAL A 108 -7.66 -1.47 5.49
C VAL A 108 -7.85 -1.93 4.04
N ARG A 109 -7.53 -3.20 3.78
CA ARG A 109 -7.87 -3.86 2.54
C ARG A 109 -9.34 -4.23 2.51
N GLY A 110 -9.99 -4.04 1.36
CA GLY A 110 -11.36 -4.48 1.10
C GLY A 110 -11.52 -5.03 -0.32
N GLY A 111 -12.65 -5.65 -0.59
CA GLY A 111 -13.06 -6.03 -1.94
C GLY A 111 -14.34 -5.29 -2.30
N VAL A 112 -14.40 -4.71 -3.49
CA VAL A 112 -15.55 -3.95 -3.99
C VAL A 112 -15.96 -4.39 -5.39
N GLY A 113 -17.26 -4.35 -5.66
CA GLY A 113 -17.77 -4.43 -7.01
C GLY A 113 -17.58 -3.08 -7.71
N VAL A 114 -16.86 -3.07 -8.82
CA VAL A 114 -16.63 -1.87 -9.63
C VAL A 114 -17.42 -2.02 -10.93
N SER A 115 -18.16 -0.99 -11.34
CA SER A 115 -18.85 -0.99 -12.65
C SER A 115 -18.53 0.27 -13.44
N TRP A 116 -18.11 0.07 -14.68
CA TRP A 116 -17.75 1.09 -15.64
C TRP A 116 -18.27 0.70 -17.03
N HIS A 117 -19.08 1.58 -17.69
CA HIS A 117 -19.63 1.33 -19.04
C HIS A 117 -20.19 -0.10 -19.22
N ASP A 118 -21.15 -0.50 -18.38
CA ASP A 118 -21.80 -1.82 -18.41
C ASP A 118 -20.89 -3.04 -18.14
N GLN A 119 -19.65 -2.81 -17.80
CA GLN A 119 -18.73 -3.85 -17.34
C GLN A 119 -18.62 -3.80 -15.81
N ALA A 120 -18.93 -4.93 -15.16
CA ALA A 120 -18.83 -5.08 -13.73
C ALA A 120 -17.73 -6.11 -13.38
N GLU A 121 -16.91 -5.81 -12.39
CA GLU A 121 -15.86 -6.70 -11.90
C GLU A 121 -15.66 -6.53 -10.39
N ASN A 122 -15.08 -7.54 -9.75
CA ASN A 122 -14.61 -7.42 -8.37
C ASN A 122 -13.17 -6.93 -8.37
N LYS A 123 -12.89 -5.93 -7.54
CA LYS A 123 -11.55 -5.37 -7.37
C LYS A 123 -11.15 -5.31 -5.90
N ASP A 124 -9.87 -5.55 -5.66
CA ASP A 124 -9.27 -5.17 -4.38
C ASP A 124 -9.31 -3.63 -4.27
N ALA A 125 -9.71 -3.17 -3.10
CA ALA A 125 -9.73 -1.76 -2.73
C ALA A 125 -8.89 -1.54 -1.48
N GLU A 126 -8.28 -0.38 -1.34
CA GLU A 126 -7.70 0.08 -0.09
C GLU A 126 -8.53 1.26 0.43
N ILE A 127 -9.07 1.11 1.65
CA ILE A 127 -9.89 2.13 2.30
C ILE A 127 -8.96 2.84 3.28
N VAL A 128 -8.79 4.17 3.08
CA VAL A 128 -7.69 4.93 3.67
C VAL A 128 -8.15 6.20 4.36
N SER A 129 -7.39 6.64 5.38
CA SER A 129 -7.59 7.95 6.01
C SER A 129 -7.33 9.09 5.03
N GLY A 130 -7.96 10.26 5.25
CA GLY A 130 -7.88 11.40 4.33
C GLY A 130 -6.45 11.89 4.07
N ASN A 131 -5.58 11.82 5.08
CA ASN A 131 -4.17 12.23 5.01
C ASN A 131 -3.23 11.14 4.47
N TYR A 132 -3.73 9.99 4.03
CA TYR A 132 -2.94 8.82 3.66
C TYR A 132 -1.83 9.15 2.64
N PHE A 133 -2.20 9.69 1.52
CA PHE A 133 -1.23 9.99 0.46
C PHE A 133 -0.27 11.11 0.84
N ASN A 134 -0.76 12.15 1.52
CA ASN A 134 0.06 13.27 1.96
C ASN A 134 1.13 12.83 2.97
N MET A 135 0.76 12.04 4.00
CA MET A 135 1.69 11.53 5.00
C MET A 135 2.76 10.64 4.37
N LEU A 136 2.42 9.87 3.34
CA LEU A 136 3.35 9.04 2.59
C LEU A 136 4.23 9.85 1.61
N GLY A 137 3.93 11.14 1.37
CA GLY A 137 4.66 12.00 0.44
C GLY A 137 4.38 11.66 -1.02
N LEU A 138 3.18 11.18 -1.33
CA LEU A 138 2.79 10.74 -2.66
C LEU A 138 2.13 11.87 -3.45
N HIS A 139 2.39 11.89 -4.76
CA HIS A 139 1.81 12.85 -5.69
C HIS A 139 0.96 12.13 -6.75
N PRO A 140 -0.15 12.72 -7.21
CA PRO A 140 -0.99 12.08 -8.21
C PRO A 140 -0.31 12.00 -9.58
N ALA A 141 -0.57 10.94 -10.33
CA ALA A 141 -0.24 10.88 -11.75
C ALA A 141 -1.21 11.76 -12.57
N LEU A 142 -2.47 11.85 -12.13
CA LEU A 142 -3.50 12.68 -12.76
C LEU A 142 -4.50 13.18 -11.71
N GLY A 143 -5.03 14.41 -11.86
CA GLY A 143 -6.00 14.98 -10.94
C GLY A 143 -5.42 15.25 -9.55
N ARG A 144 -6.13 14.84 -8.49
CA ARG A 144 -5.72 14.98 -7.10
C ARG A 144 -5.85 13.69 -6.30
N LEU A 145 -5.14 13.61 -5.19
CA LEU A 145 -5.30 12.57 -4.18
C LEU A 145 -6.24 13.04 -3.05
N PHE A 146 -6.57 12.15 -2.11
CA PHE A 146 -7.40 12.49 -0.96
C PHE A 146 -6.71 13.50 -0.05
N THR A 147 -7.55 14.28 0.60
CA THR A 147 -7.21 15.19 1.69
C THR A 147 -8.14 14.92 2.88
N GLU A 148 -7.86 15.51 4.04
CA GLU A 148 -8.73 15.38 5.22
C GLU A 148 -10.18 15.81 4.94
N THR A 149 -10.40 16.74 4.00
CA THR A 149 -11.74 17.20 3.63
C THR A 149 -12.58 16.14 2.92
N ASP A 150 -11.95 15.14 2.31
CA ASP A 150 -12.65 14.01 1.68
C ASP A 150 -13.14 12.98 2.71
N ASN A 151 -12.68 13.07 3.96
CA ASN A 151 -12.95 12.10 5.04
C ASN A 151 -13.64 12.71 6.26
N THR A 152 -14.46 13.75 6.08
CA THR A 152 -15.03 14.54 7.19
C THR A 152 -16.25 13.89 7.86
N ALA A 153 -17.18 13.37 7.08
CA ALA A 153 -18.43 12.82 7.58
C ALA A 153 -18.74 11.48 6.92
N LYS A 154 -19.41 10.61 7.66
CA LYS A 154 -19.82 9.28 7.20
C LYS A 154 -20.67 9.39 5.93
N ASN A 155 -20.26 8.68 4.87
CA ASN A 155 -20.92 8.59 3.56
C ASN A 155 -21.13 9.95 2.84
N ALA A 156 -20.42 11.02 3.23
CA ALA A 156 -20.65 12.35 2.68
C ALA A 156 -19.94 12.63 1.36
N ASN A 157 -18.77 12.04 1.14
CA ASN A 157 -17.91 12.37 0.02
C ASN A 157 -17.60 11.12 -0.83
N PRO A 158 -18.50 10.72 -1.76
CA PRO A 158 -18.27 9.56 -2.62
C PRO A 158 -17.25 9.86 -3.71
N VAL A 159 -15.99 9.86 -3.34
CA VAL A 159 -14.84 10.08 -4.23
C VAL A 159 -13.95 8.84 -4.26
N VAL A 160 -13.29 8.62 -5.39
CA VAL A 160 -12.38 7.49 -5.61
C VAL A 160 -11.10 7.97 -6.29
N VAL A 161 -9.97 7.41 -5.87
CA VAL A 161 -8.68 7.51 -6.56
C VAL A 161 -8.40 6.16 -7.20
N LEU A 162 -8.13 6.14 -8.49
CA LEU A 162 -7.74 4.93 -9.22
C LEU A 162 -6.28 4.61 -8.92
N ALA A 163 -5.94 3.32 -8.78
CA ALA A 163 -4.54 2.92 -8.82
C ALA A 163 -3.98 3.10 -10.23
N TYR A 164 -2.69 3.43 -10.35
CA TYR A 164 -2.05 3.73 -11.63
C TYR A 164 -2.19 2.59 -12.65
N ASP A 165 -1.90 1.36 -12.23
CA ASP A 165 -1.96 0.20 -13.12
C ASP A 165 -3.39 -0.13 -13.54
N TYR A 166 -4.36 0.07 -12.65
CA TYR A 166 -5.77 -0.10 -12.97
C TYR A 166 -6.25 0.93 -13.99
N TRP A 167 -5.88 2.21 -13.81
CA TRP A 167 -6.16 3.26 -14.80
C TRP A 167 -5.54 2.97 -16.16
N LYS A 168 -4.28 2.49 -16.16
CA LYS A 168 -3.55 2.18 -17.39
C LYS A 168 -4.19 1.02 -18.17
N THR A 169 -4.62 -0.03 -17.47
CA THR A 169 -5.10 -1.27 -18.09
C THR A 169 -6.60 -1.23 -18.43
N HIS A 170 -7.45 -0.66 -17.56
CA HIS A 170 -8.90 -0.68 -17.70
C HIS A 170 -9.47 0.62 -18.29
N PHE A 171 -8.78 1.72 -18.15
CA PHE A 171 -9.17 3.02 -18.69
C PHE A 171 -8.28 3.47 -19.85
N ASN A 172 -7.39 2.58 -20.35
CA ASN A 172 -6.45 2.86 -21.45
C ASN A 172 -5.65 4.15 -21.23
N ALA A 173 -5.28 4.45 -19.97
CA ALA A 173 -4.61 5.67 -19.56
C ALA A 173 -5.34 6.95 -20.04
N ALA A 174 -6.67 6.93 -20.10
CA ALA A 174 -7.49 8.06 -20.59
C ALA A 174 -7.26 9.30 -19.71
N PRO A 175 -6.81 10.44 -20.25
CA PRO A 175 -6.52 11.62 -19.46
C PRO A 175 -7.78 12.34 -18.95
N ASP A 176 -8.92 12.07 -19.55
CA ASP A 176 -10.24 12.65 -19.24
C ASP A 176 -11.04 11.81 -18.24
N VAL A 177 -10.40 10.86 -17.51
CA VAL A 177 -11.06 10.01 -16.52
C VAL A 177 -11.48 10.77 -15.27
N VAL A 178 -10.74 11.81 -14.90
CA VAL A 178 -11.03 12.65 -13.73
C VAL A 178 -12.34 13.41 -13.92
N GLY A 179 -13.17 13.40 -12.88
CA GLY A 179 -14.51 13.97 -12.89
C GLY A 179 -15.60 13.02 -13.41
N LYS A 180 -15.24 11.86 -13.97
CA LYS A 180 -16.23 10.85 -14.38
C LYS A 180 -16.72 10.04 -13.19
N THR A 181 -17.88 9.40 -13.35
CA THR A 181 -18.52 8.59 -12.34
C THR A 181 -18.15 7.12 -12.52
N LEU A 182 -17.71 6.48 -11.42
CA LEU A 182 -17.48 5.05 -11.30
C LEU A 182 -18.48 4.49 -10.29
N LEU A 183 -19.15 3.39 -10.59
CA LEU A 183 -20.02 2.73 -9.60
C LEU A 183 -19.19 1.82 -8.70
N ILE A 184 -19.28 2.00 -7.39
CA ILE A 184 -18.69 1.15 -6.37
C ILE A 184 -19.83 0.52 -5.56
N ASN A 185 -19.94 -0.81 -5.62
CA ASN A 185 -21.05 -1.56 -5.01
C ASN A 185 -22.43 -0.98 -5.39
N GLY A 186 -22.58 -0.51 -6.64
CA GLY A 186 -23.79 0.10 -7.16
C GLY A 186 -24.01 1.58 -6.81
N HIS A 187 -23.13 2.18 -6.02
CA HIS A 187 -23.20 3.61 -5.64
C HIS A 187 -22.26 4.46 -6.51
N PRO A 188 -22.68 5.66 -6.93
CA PRO A 188 -21.86 6.54 -7.76
C PRO A 188 -20.75 7.22 -6.95
N PHE A 189 -19.51 7.07 -7.44
CA PHE A 189 -18.32 7.75 -6.93
C PHE A 189 -17.70 8.62 -8.03
N THR A 190 -17.24 9.80 -7.67
CA THR A 190 -16.49 10.66 -8.60
C THR A 190 -15.01 10.29 -8.59
N ILE A 191 -14.43 10.00 -9.74
CA ILE A 191 -12.99 9.81 -9.89
C ILE A 191 -12.32 11.16 -9.72
N VAL A 192 -11.54 11.35 -8.64
CA VAL A 192 -10.85 12.62 -8.36
C VAL A 192 -9.40 12.62 -8.80
N GLY A 193 -8.83 11.46 -9.04
CA GLY A 193 -7.46 11.34 -9.52
C GLY A 193 -6.98 9.92 -9.68
N VAL A 194 -5.71 9.81 -10.05
CA VAL A 194 -4.97 8.57 -10.24
C VAL A 194 -3.75 8.60 -9.33
N GLY A 195 -3.51 7.53 -8.61
CA GLY A 195 -2.34 7.35 -7.75
C GLY A 195 -1.03 7.39 -8.55
N PRO A 196 0.12 7.52 -7.87
CA PRO A 196 1.42 7.56 -8.54
C PRO A 196 1.81 6.21 -9.13
N GLU A 197 2.59 6.26 -10.21
CA GLU A 197 3.15 5.06 -10.83
C GLU A 197 4.01 4.27 -9.84
N GLY A 198 3.85 2.95 -9.82
CA GLY A 198 4.62 2.05 -8.98
C GLY A 198 4.21 2.02 -7.51
N PHE A 199 3.22 2.81 -7.08
CA PHE A 199 2.64 2.72 -5.75
C PHE A 199 1.44 1.77 -5.75
N HIS A 200 1.44 0.80 -4.85
CA HIS A 200 0.33 -0.14 -4.71
C HIS A 200 -0.35 0.04 -3.34
N SER A 201 0.33 -0.29 -2.26
CA SER A 201 -0.20 -0.22 -0.90
C SER A 201 0.92 0.02 0.10
N ALA A 202 0.61 0.68 1.23
CA ALA A 202 1.56 0.83 2.33
C ALA A 202 1.34 -0.19 3.45
N ILE A 203 0.18 -0.87 3.47
CA ILE A 203 -0.16 -1.80 4.56
C ILE A 203 0.15 -3.26 4.23
N ASP A 204 0.16 -3.64 2.96
CA ASP A 204 0.32 -5.03 2.55
C ASP A 204 0.91 -5.14 1.14
N ARG A 205 1.36 -6.34 0.76
CA ARG A 205 1.90 -6.66 -0.58
C ARG A 205 0.77 -7.05 -1.54
N TYR A 206 -0.19 -6.16 -1.75
CA TYR A 206 -1.24 -6.36 -2.75
C TYR A 206 -1.37 -5.10 -3.63
N ALA A 207 -2.02 -5.25 -4.77
CA ALA A 207 -2.23 -4.15 -5.71
C ALA A 207 -3.73 -3.83 -5.76
N PRO A 208 -4.22 -2.82 -5.03
CA PRO A 208 -5.60 -2.38 -5.12
C PRO A 208 -5.87 -1.80 -6.51
N GLY A 209 -7.09 -1.96 -7.02
CA GLY A 209 -7.55 -1.23 -8.20
C GLY A 209 -7.98 0.20 -7.87
N VAL A 210 -8.51 0.40 -6.67
CA VAL A 210 -9.06 1.69 -6.24
C VAL A 210 -8.74 1.97 -4.78
N PHE A 211 -8.66 3.27 -4.45
CA PHE A 211 -8.58 3.77 -3.07
C PHE A 211 -9.88 4.51 -2.74
N LEU A 212 -10.37 4.31 -1.52
CA LEU A 212 -11.63 4.91 -1.02
C LEU A 212 -11.38 5.58 0.34
N PRO A 213 -12.08 6.70 0.67
CA PRO A 213 -11.98 7.29 2.00
C PRO A 213 -12.59 6.37 3.08
N ILE A 214 -12.03 6.36 4.29
CA ILE A 214 -12.58 5.60 5.44
C ILE A 214 -14.03 6.00 5.74
N SER A 215 -14.40 7.26 5.53
CA SER A 215 -15.78 7.71 5.72
C SER A 215 -16.79 6.97 4.83
N MET A 216 -16.35 6.33 3.74
CA MET A 216 -17.19 5.57 2.81
C MET A 216 -17.25 4.06 3.13
N THR A 217 -16.81 3.66 4.32
CA THR A 217 -16.70 2.25 4.73
C THR A 217 -18.01 1.49 4.61
N ASP A 218 -19.17 2.09 4.98
CA ASP A 218 -20.47 1.41 4.89
C ASP A 218 -20.83 0.99 3.46
N ILE A 219 -20.41 1.78 2.48
CA ILE A 219 -20.63 1.47 1.05
C ILE A 219 -19.54 0.51 0.55
N ALA A 220 -18.30 0.75 0.93
CA ALA A 220 -17.16 -0.08 0.51
C ALA A 220 -17.24 -1.50 1.12
N MET A 221 -17.70 -1.61 2.37
CA MET A 221 -17.84 -2.84 3.13
C MET A 221 -19.24 -2.93 3.78
N PRO A 222 -20.31 -3.22 3.03
CA PRO A 222 -21.71 -3.13 3.51
C PRO A 222 -22.02 -3.98 4.76
N TRP A 223 -21.28 -5.07 4.97
CA TRP A 223 -21.43 -5.92 6.15
C TRP A 223 -20.94 -5.26 7.46
N THR A 224 -20.25 -4.13 7.37
CA THR A 224 -19.80 -3.35 8.54
C THR A 224 -20.80 -2.26 8.95
N ALA A 225 -21.74 -1.92 8.09
CA ALA A 225 -22.66 -0.78 8.27
C ALA A 225 -23.48 -0.83 9.58
N SER A 226 -23.82 -2.04 10.04
CA SER A 226 -24.57 -2.23 11.29
C SER A 226 -23.72 -2.14 12.56
N ARG A 227 -22.37 -2.08 12.45
CA ARG A 227 -21.46 -2.12 13.60
C ARG A 227 -21.01 -0.76 14.08
N ASP A 228 -21.34 0.30 13.34
CA ASP A 228 -20.86 1.67 13.59
C ASP A 228 -19.35 1.76 13.81
N ASP A 229 -18.59 1.08 12.96
CA ASP A 229 -17.13 0.89 13.09
C ASP A 229 -16.36 2.21 13.20
N LEU A 230 -16.94 3.34 12.74
CA LEU A 230 -16.30 4.66 12.86
C LEU A 230 -16.37 5.26 14.28
N ASN A 231 -17.28 4.77 15.13
CA ASN A 231 -17.43 5.25 16.51
C ASN A 231 -17.18 4.16 17.55
N ASN A 232 -17.05 2.91 17.13
CA ASN A 232 -16.91 1.78 18.04
C ASN A 232 -15.42 1.50 18.36
N HIS A 233 -15.01 1.78 19.59
CA HIS A 233 -13.66 1.50 20.10
C HIS A 233 -13.32 0.00 20.13
N GLN A 234 -14.31 -0.86 20.23
CA GLN A 234 -14.14 -2.31 20.31
C GLN A 234 -14.13 -3.01 18.92
N SER A 235 -14.30 -2.25 17.84
CA SER A 235 -14.22 -2.77 16.48
C SER A 235 -12.83 -2.54 15.91
N LEU A 236 -12.00 -3.58 15.88
CA LEU A 236 -10.62 -3.53 15.37
C LEU A 236 -10.58 -4.00 13.91
N TRP A 237 -10.20 -3.12 13.00
CA TRP A 237 -10.21 -3.42 11.56
C TRP A 237 -9.19 -2.62 10.73
N LEU A 238 -8.50 -1.65 11.33
CA LEU A 238 -7.56 -0.76 10.66
C LEU A 238 -6.12 -1.11 11.00
N THR A 239 -5.26 -1.12 10.00
CA THR A 239 -3.81 -1.08 10.17
C THR A 239 -3.36 0.37 10.27
N LEU A 240 -2.46 0.65 11.21
CA LEU A 240 -1.89 1.97 11.42
C LEU A 240 -0.43 2.03 10.98
N ILE A 241 -0.10 3.10 10.27
CA ILE A 241 1.27 3.44 9.88
C ILE A 241 1.53 4.88 10.32
N ALA A 242 2.70 5.13 10.91
CA ALA A 242 3.11 6.48 11.26
C ALA A 242 4.52 6.77 10.76
N ARG A 243 4.82 8.06 10.64
CA ARG A 243 6.15 8.57 10.34
C ARG A 243 6.78 9.14 11.60
N LEU A 244 7.94 8.61 11.98
CA LEU A 244 8.73 9.15 13.07
C LEU A 244 9.12 10.60 12.79
N LYS A 245 9.14 11.44 13.85
CA LYS A 245 9.75 12.76 13.76
C LYS A 245 11.27 12.63 13.54
N PRO A 246 11.90 13.60 12.88
CA PRO A 246 13.35 13.62 12.71
C PRO A 246 14.08 13.45 14.05
N GLY A 247 15.03 12.51 14.10
CA GLY A 247 15.82 12.23 15.30
C GLY A 247 15.16 11.36 16.36
N VAL A 248 13.91 10.95 16.19
CA VAL A 248 13.23 10.01 17.10
C VAL A 248 13.52 8.58 16.65
N THR A 249 14.01 7.74 17.58
CA THR A 249 14.23 6.32 17.32
C THR A 249 12.94 5.51 17.54
N ARG A 250 12.90 4.29 17.02
CA ARG A 250 11.77 3.38 17.22
C ARG A 250 11.56 3.07 18.70
N GLU A 251 12.64 2.84 19.44
CA GLU A 251 12.63 2.53 20.89
C GLU A 251 12.08 3.71 21.70
N GLN A 252 12.44 4.94 21.33
CA GLN A 252 11.88 6.15 21.96
C GLN A 252 10.39 6.31 21.67
N ALA A 253 9.97 6.02 20.45
CA ALA A 253 8.55 6.06 20.08
C ALA A 253 7.74 5.00 20.83
N GLU A 254 8.25 3.77 20.94
CA GLU A 254 7.62 2.68 21.69
C GLU A 254 7.49 3.05 23.18
N ALA A 255 8.56 3.55 23.81
CA ALA A 255 8.52 3.99 25.20
C ALA A 255 7.52 5.13 25.46
N SER A 256 7.36 6.05 24.49
CA SER A 256 6.38 7.16 24.57
C SER A 256 4.94 6.68 24.40
N LEU A 257 4.71 5.67 23.57
CA LEU A 257 3.36 5.16 23.26
C LEU A 257 2.80 4.29 24.38
N GLY A 258 3.63 3.58 25.13
CA GLY A 258 3.17 2.66 26.18
C GLY A 258 2.19 3.31 27.16
N PRO A 259 2.54 4.42 27.84
CA PRO A 259 1.63 5.10 28.76
C PRO A 259 0.35 5.61 28.08
N LEU A 260 0.45 6.15 26.86
CA LEU A 260 -0.70 6.61 26.08
C LEU A 260 -1.63 5.44 25.76
N TRP A 261 -1.10 4.32 25.29
CA TRP A 261 -1.87 3.11 25.00
C TRP A 261 -2.63 2.62 26.24
N TYR A 262 -1.95 2.50 27.38
CA TYR A 262 -2.59 2.05 28.62
C TYR A 262 -3.69 3.02 29.08
N SER A 263 -3.51 4.34 28.94
CA SER A 263 -4.53 5.31 29.29
C SER A 263 -5.79 5.19 28.41
N LEU A 264 -5.61 5.02 27.08
CA LEU A 264 -6.71 4.83 26.14
C LEU A 264 -7.49 3.53 26.44
N ARG A 265 -6.78 2.44 26.69
CA ARG A 265 -7.40 1.16 27.07
C ARG A 265 -8.15 1.23 28.38
N ALA A 266 -7.65 1.98 29.38
CA ALA A 266 -8.32 2.16 30.66
C ALA A 266 -9.60 3.01 30.54
N GLU A 267 -9.65 3.95 29.61
CA GLU A 267 -10.87 4.71 29.29
C GLU A 267 -11.94 3.84 28.63
N GLU A 268 -11.54 2.98 27.68
CA GLU A 268 -12.43 2.04 26.99
C GLU A 268 -13.09 1.00 27.92
N LEU A 269 -12.40 0.58 28.97
CA LEU A 269 -12.93 -0.39 29.94
C LEU A 269 -13.92 0.22 30.93
N LYS A 270 -14.07 1.55 30.98
CA LYS A 270 -14.99 2.26 31.87
C LYS A 270 -16.35 2.58 31.23
N GLY A 271 -16.48 2.50 29.92
CA GLY A 271 -17.69 2.72 29.14
C GLY A 271 -18.31 1.44 28.66
#